data_7577ad8b4d49a3b0e14c001da830e85f
#
_entry.id   7577ad8b4d49a3b0e14c001da830e85f
#
_cell.length_a   1.000
_cell.length_b   1.000
_cell.length_c   1.000
_cell.angle_alpha   90.00
_cell.angle_beta   90.00
_cell.angle_gamma   90.00
#
_symmetry.space_group_name_H-M   'P 1'
#
loop_
_entity.id
_entity.type
_entity.pdbx_description
1 polymer ?
#
loop_
_entity_poly.entity_id
_entity_poly.type
_entity_poly.pdbx_seq_one_letter_code
_entity_poly.pdbx_strand_id
1 'polypeptide(L)'
;MFARLLQFVKGRRSERRDLPRSAVVGAWGEERAAAFLKAAGFSIIGRNVRPNRRDEIDLVVRRGDTLVFVEVKTRRREDFGRPLSAIDARERHALNRAAAAFVRRAGYPRLYFRFDVVEVLGQPEEGEPLIRHVEN
;
A
#
# COMPACT_ATOMS: atom_id res chain seq x y z
N MET A 1 7.50 21.93 0.51
CA MET A 1 8.09 20.58 0.67
C MET A 1 7.14 19.47 0.22
N PHE A 2 5.84 19.55 0.56
CA PHE A 2 4.83 18.57 0.15
C PHE A 2 4.31 18.73 -1.29
N ALA A 3 4.42 19.90 -1.91
CA ALA A 3 3.91 20.14 -3.26
C ALA A 3 4.58 19.27 -4.34
N ARG A 4 5.87 18.97 -4.21
CA ARG A 4 6.59 18.05 -5.11
C ARG A 4 6.20 16.59 -4.93
N LEU A 5 5.84 16.21 -3.70
CA LEU A 5 5.38 14.86 -3.39
C LEU A 5 4.04 14.56 -4.06
N LEU A 6 3.16 15.55 -4.12
CA LEU A 6 1.81 15.39 -4.65
C LEU A 6 1.76 15.36 -6.18
N GLN A 7 2.78 15.89 -6.88
CA GLN A 7 2.76 15.99 -8.32
C GLN A 7 2.87 14.66 -9.06
N PHE A 8 3.60 13.69 -8.52
CA PHE A 8 3.72 12.38 -9.18
C PHE A 8 2.81 11.31 -8.58
N VAL A 9 2.12 11.63 -7.50
CA VAL A 9 1.20 10.74 -6.79
C VAL A 9 -0.21 10.72 -7.41
N LYS A 10 -0.52 11.65 -8.30
CA LYS A 10 -1.82 11.65 -9.02
C LYS A 10 -1.87 10.47 -9.98
N GLY A 11 -2.29 9.33 -9.47
CA GLY A 11 -2.57 8.15 -10.27
C GLY A 11 -3.71 8.43 -11.25
N ARG A 12 -3.57 7.90 -12.48
CA ARG A 12 -4.67 7.88 -13.44
C ARG A 12 -5.85 7.12 -12.85
N ARG A 13 -7.02 7.75 -12.78
CA ARG A 13 -8.27 7.03 -12.67
C ARG A 13 -8.37 6.10 -13.89
N SER A 14 -8.17 4.83 -13.69
CA SER A 14 -8.49 3.87 -14.74
C SER A 14 -10.00 3.82 -14.89
N GLU A 15 -10.49 3.99 -16.10
CA GLU A 15 -11.89 3.74 -16.43
C GLU A 15 -12.23 2.30 -16.07
N ARG A 16 -13.30 2.12 -15.32
CA ARG A 16 -13.83 0.81 -14.91
C ARG A 16 -14.46 0.11 -16.11
N ARG A 17 -13.66 -0.43 -17.01
CA ARG A 17 -14.17 -1.30 -18.07
C ARG A 17 -13.61 -2.71 -17.84
N ASP A 18 -14.50 -3.64 -17.52
CA ASP A 18 -14.28 -5.09 -17.51
C ASP A 18 -12.96 -5.58 -16.91
N LEU A 19 -12.67 -5.15 -15.69
CA LEU A 19 -11.48 -5.59 -14.96
C LEU A 19 -11.65 -7.06 -14.56
N PRO A 20 -10.59 -7.88 -14.64
CA PRO A 20 -10.64 -9.24 -14.12
C PRO A 20 -10.92 -9.26 -12.62
N ARG A 21 -11.53 -10.33 -12.14
CA ARG A 21 -11.92 -10.49 -10.73
C ARG A 21 -10.78 -10.22 -9.76
N SER A 22 -9.58 -10.67 -10.08
CA SER A 22 -8.39 -10.44 -9.26
C SER A 22 -8.08 -8.95 -9.08
N ALA A 23 -8.23 -8.16 -10.13
CA ALA A 23 -8.03 -6.71 -10.07
C ALA A 23 -9.12 -6.01 -9.24
N VAL A 24 -10.36 -6.48 -9.32
CA VAL A 24 -11.47 -5.96 -8.52
C VAL A 24 -11.25 -6.25 -7.04
N VAL A 25 -10.87 -7.47 -6.69
CA VAL A 25 -10.58 -7.88 -5.31
C VAL A 25 -9.37 -7.15 -4.76
N GLY A 26 -8.31 -7.00 -5.56
CA GLY A 26 -7.13 -6.24 -5.18
C GLY A 26 -7.45 -4.78 -4.88
N ALA A 27 -8.20 -4.11 -5.75
CA ALA A 27 -8.61 -2.72 -5.56
C ALA A 27 -9.49 -2.56 -4.31
N TRP A 28 -10.40 -3.50 -4.07
CA TRP A 28 -11.21 -3.53 -2.85
C TRP A 28 -10.33 -3.67 -1.61
N GLY A 29 -9.37 -4.59 -1.62
CA GLY A 29 -8.43 -4.79 -0.51
C GLY A 29 -7.61 -3.54 -0.20
N GLU A 30 -7.10 -2.88 -1.22
CA GLU A 30 -6.36 -1.62 -1.06
C GLU A 30 -7.24 -0.51 -0.47
N GLU A 31 -8.50 -0.42 -0.89
CA GLU A 31 -9.45 0.54 -0.34
C GLU A 31 -9.73 0.26 1.15
N ARG A 32 -9.90 -1.01 1.50
CA ARG A 32 -10.12 -1.43 2.90
C ARG A 32 -8.89 -1.18 3.77
N ALA A 33 -7.70 -1.44 3.24
CA ALA A 33 -6.44 -1.14 3.92
C ALA A 33 -6.29 0.37 4.16
N ALA A 34 -6.60 1.19 3.16
CA ALA A 34 -6.55 2.65 3.29
C ALA A 34 -7.51 3.15 4.37
N ALA A 35 -8.74 2.67 4.39
CA ALA A 35 -9.74 3.03 5.41
C ALA A 35 -9.27 2.63 6.81
N PHE A 36 -8.71 1.44 6.95
CA PHE A 36 -8.16 0.95 8.22
C PHE A 36 -7.02 1.85 8.72
N LEU A 37 -6.09 2.21 7.85
CA LEU A 37 -4.96 3.05 8.20
C LEU A 37 -5.39 4.47 8.56
N LYS A 38 -6.36 5.03 7.85
CA LYS A 38 -6.96 6.32 8.21
C LYS A 38 -7.56 6.30 9.60
N ALA A 39 -8.33 5.27 9.92
CA ALA A 39 -8.92 5.10 11.24
C ALA A 39 -7.86 4.95 12.33
N ALA A 40 -6.69 4.42 12.00
CA ALA A 40 -5.54 4.29 12.91
C ALA A 40 -4.69 5.57 13.02
N GLY A 41 -5.10 6.66 12.39
CA GLY A 41 -4.45 7.96 12.50
C GLY A 41 -3.39 8.27 11.42
N PHE A 42 -3.31 7.45 10.38
CA PHE A 42 -2.43 7.72 9.24
C PHE A 42 -3.10 8.62 8.21
N SER A 43 -2.33 9.50 7.60
CA SER A 43 -2.76 10.26 6.42
C SER A 43 -2.33 9.51 5.16
N ILE A 44 -3.22 9.39 4.20
CA ILE A 44 -2.89 8.78 2.91
C ILE A 44 -2.17 9.82 2.05
N ILE A 45 -0.91 9.55 1.75
CA ILE A 45 -0.08 10.39 0.88
C ILE A 45 -0.28 10.00 -0.57
N GLY A 46 -0.39 8.71 -0.84
CA GLY A 46 -0.62 8.23 -2.20
C GLY A 46 -1.09 6.80 -2.27
N ARG A 47 -1.71 6.45 -3.40
CA ARG A 47 -2.21 5.11 -3.71
C ARG A 47 -1.65 4.69 -5.06
N ASN A 48 -1.26 3.42 -5.18
CA ASN A 48 -0.73 2.86 -6.43
C ASN A 48 0.38 3.76 -7.01
N VAL A 49 1.33 4.09 -6.15
CA VAL A 49 2.41 5.04 -6.47
C VAL A 49 3.48 4.33 -7.29
N ARG A 50 3.78 4.90 -8.45
CA ARG A 50 4.85 4.39 -9.34
C ARG A 50 6.03 5.36 -9.31
N PRO A 51 7.01 5.12 -8.44
CA PRO A 51 8.17 6.00 -8.33
C PRO A 51 9.16 5.81 -9.48
N ASN A 52 9.05 4.71 -10.21
CA ASN A 52 9.81 4.40 -11.42
C ASN A 52 8.93 3.58 -12.38
N ARG A 53 9.50 3.15 -13.52
CA ARG A 53 8.75 2.39 -14.54
C ARG A 53 8.50 0.94 -14.17
N ARG A 54 9.21 0.42 -13.18
CA ARG A 54 9.25 -1.00 -12.83
C ARG A 54 8.38 -1.36 -11.63
N ASP A 55 8.34 -0.47 -10.64
CA ASP A 55 7.80 -0.78 -9.33
C ASP A 55 6.54 0.04 -9.02
N GLU A 56 5.68 -0.54 -8.18
CA GLU A 56 4.49 0.11 -7.66
C GLU A 56 4.44 -0.08 -6.14
N ILE A 57 4.06 0.97 -5.42
CA ILE A 57 3.79 0.92 -3.98
C ILE A 57 2.29 1.05 -3.79
N ASP A 58 1.67 0.08 -3.12
CA ASP A 58 0.21 0.05 -2.95
C ASP A 58 -0.31 1.27 -2.22
N LEU A 59 0.29 1.61 -1.09
CA LEU A 59 -0.05 2.80 -0.31
C LEU A 59 1.21 3.45 0.24
N VAL A 60 1.21 4.76 0.25
CA VAL A 60 2.18 5.57 0.99
C VAL A 60 1.39 6.37 2.01
N VAL A 61 1.69 6.18 3.28
CA VAL A 61 0.96 6.82 4.37
C VAL A 61 1.93 7.51 5.32
N ARG A 62 1.42 8.43 6.12
CA ARG A 62 2.24 9.19 7.07
C ARG A 62 1.52 9.33 8.40
N ARG A 63 2.27 9.22 9.47
CA ARG A 63 1.85 9.60 10.82
C ARG A 63 3.00 10.31 11.51
N GLY A 64 2.79 11.58 11.90
CA GLY A 64 3.85 12.41 12.47
C GLY A 64 5.01 12.61 11.50
N ASP A 65 6.20 12.23 11.92
CA ASP A 65 7.44 12.32 11.14
C ASP A 65 7.84 10.99 10.48
N THR A 66 6.93 10.03 10.45
CA THR A 66 7.16 8.72 9.84
C THR A 66 6.35 8.53 8.58
N LEU A 67 7.04 8.25 7.49
CA LEU A 67 6.46 7.87 6.21
C LEU A 67 6.51 6.34 6.10
N VAL A 68 5.37 5.74 5.76
CA VAL A 68 5.25 4.28 5.72
C VAL A 68 4.88 3.84 4.31
N PHE A 69 5.68 2.94 3.77
CA PHE A 69 5.41 2.26 2.51
C PHE A 69 4.67 0.97 2.81
N VAL A 70 3.46 0.82 2.30
CA VAL A 70 2.56 -0.26 2.66
C VAL A 70 2.36 -1.20 1.49
N GLU A 71 2.62 -2.47 1.72
CA GLU A 71 2.22 -3.57 0.84
C GLU A 71 0.89 -4.12 1.33
N VAL A 72 -0.09 -4.18 0.46
CA VAL A 72 -1.41 -4.73 0.77
C VAL A 72 -1.52 -6.14 0.21
N LYS A 73 -1.83 -7.10 1.07
CA LYS A 73 -2.08 -8.50 0.70
C LYS A 73 -3.54 -8.82 0.93
N THR A 74 -4.27 -9.10 -0.14
CA THR A 74 -5.67 -9.51 -0.07
C THR A 74 -5.75 -11.02 -0.21
N ARG A 75 -6.36 -11.68 0.78
CA ARG A 75 -6.43 -13.14 0.88
C ARG A 75 -7.83 -13.57 1.33
N ARG A 76 -8.12 -14.87 1.21
CA ARG A 76 -9.37 -15.44 1.68
C ARG A 76 -9.41 -15.52 3.20
N ARG A 77 -10.62 -15.47 3.79
CA ARG A 77 -10.83 -15.60 5.24
C ARG A 77 -10.28 -16.92 5.81
N GLU A 78 -10.40 -17.98 5.05
CA GLU A 78 -9.92 -19.32 5.43
C GLU A 78 -8.39 -19.36 5.64
N ASP A 79 -7.68 -18.37 5.10
CA ASP A 79 -6.23 -18.22 5.31
C ASP A 79 -5.89 -17.54 6.63
N PHE A 80 -6.90 -17.10 7.40
CA PHE A 80 -6.71 -16.56 8.74
C PHE A 80 -6.07 -17.63 9.65
N GLY A 81 -5.02 -17.25 10.35
CA GLY A 81 -4.25 -18.17 11.19
C GLY A 81 -3.03 -18.76 10.50
N ARG A 82 -2.93 -18.68 9.17
CA ARG A 82 -1.64 -18.93 8.52
C ARG A 82 -0.69 -17.77 8.82
N PRO A 83 0.61 -18.05 9.02
CA PRO A 83 1.57 -16.96 9.17
C PRO A 83 1.44 -16.01 7.98
N LEU A 84 1.48 -14.70 8.25
CA LEU A 84 1.75 -13.76 7.19
C LEU A 84 3.02 -14.26 6.51
N SER A 85 2.89 -14.79 5.29
CA SER A 85 4.08 -15.15 4.54
C SER A 85 4.94 -13.91 4.50
N ALA A 86 6.09 -14.00 5.15
CA ALA A 86 7.06 -12.93 5.15
C ALA A 86 7.24 -12.46 3.70
N ILE A 87 7.31 -11.15 3.51
CA ILE A 87 7.71 -10.59 2.23
C ILE A 87 8.99 -11.34 1.82
N ASP A 88 8.96 -12.07 0.72
CA ASP A 88 10.14 -12.80 0.28
C ASP A 88 11.26 -11.84 -0.12
N ALA A 89 12.46 -12.35 -0.31
CA ALA A 89 13.63 -11.54 -0.63
C ALA A 89 13.45 -10.72 -1.91
N ARG A 90 12.73 -11.27 -2.90
CA ARG A 90 12.43 -10.58 -4.16
C ARG A 90 11.48 -9.41 -3.97
N GLU A 91 10.40 -9.62 -3.21
CA GLU A 91 9.44 -8.57 -2.85
C GLU A 91 10.10 -7.47 -2.02
N ARG A 92 10.93 -7.85 -1.05
CA ARG A 92 11.69 -6.90 -0.23
C ARG A 92 12.65 -6.06 -1.06
N HIS A 93 13.33 -6.66 -2.03
CA HIS A 93 14.21 -5.96 -2.96
C HIS A 93 13.45 -4.95 -3.81
N ALA A 94 12.29 -5.33 -4.33
CA ALA A 94 11.42 -4.46 -5.10
C ALA A 94 10.91 -3.28 -4.26
N LEU A 95 10.49 -3.53 -3.02
CA LEU A 95 10.04 -2.48 -2.10
C LEU A 95 11.17 -1.50 -1.75
N ASN A 96 12.35 -2.01 -1.44
CA ASN A 96 13.51 -1.16 -1.17
C ASN A 96 13.87 -0.27 -2.37
N ARG A 97 13.83 -0.83 -3.56
CA ARG A 97 14.09 -0.09 -4.80
C ARG A 97 13.03 0.98 -5.05
N ALA A 98 11.76 0.63 -4.88
CA ALA A 98 10.65 1.55 -5.04
C ALA A 98 10.70 2.69 -4.02
N ALA A 99 10.98 2.37 -2.76
CA ALA A 99 11.11 3.35 -1.68
C ALA A 99 12.28 4.31 -1.94
N ALA A 100 13.43 3.80 -2.35
CA ALA A 100 14.59 4.62 -2.68
C ALA A 100 14.28 5.59 -3.83
N ALA A 101 13.59 5.11 -4.87
CA ALA A 101 13.16 5.95 -5.98
C ALA A 101 12.16 7.01 -5.54
N PHE A 102 11.22 6.65 -4.66
CA PHE A 102 10.25 7.59 -4.09
C PHE A 102 10.94 8.69 -3.30
N VAL A 103 11.83 8.32 -2.38
CA VAL A 103 12.55 9.26 -1.51
C VAL A 103 13.37 10.24 -2.36
N ARG A 104 14.05 9.74 -3.36
CA ARG A 104 14.83 10.57 -4.29
C ARG A 104 13.95 11.57 -5.04
N ARG A 105 12.83 11.12 -5.61
CA ARG A 105 11.89 11.99 -6.34
C ARG A 105 11.20 12.99 -5.42
N ALA A 106 11.00 12.64 -4.17
CA ALA A 106 10.44 13.51 -3.16
C ALA A 106 11.44 14.54 -2.59
N GLY A 107 12.70 14.49 -3.01
CA GLY A 107 13.73 15.43 -2.60
C GLY A 107 14.32 15.15 -1.21
N TYR A 108 14.39 13.88 -0.83
CA TYR A 108 14.95 13.42 0.45
C TYR A 108 14.33 14.14 1.66
N PRO A 109 13.01 14.02 1.89
CA PRO A 109 12.36 14.67 3.02
C PRO A 109 12.96 14.17 4.34
N ARG A 110 13.00 15.05 5.34
CA ARG A 110 13.49 14.71 6.68
C ARG A 110 12.41 13.96 7.47
N LEU A 111 12.20 12.71 7.11
CA LEU A 111 11.22 11.80 7.71
C LEU A 111 11.90 10.48 8.03
N TYR A 112 11.36 9.77 8.99
CA TYR A 112 11.66 8.36 9.16
C TYR A 112 10.89 7.54 8.13
N PHE A 113 11.44 6.41 7.73
CA PHE A 113 10.83 5.53 6.73
C PHE A 113 10.64 4.15 7.33
N ARG A 114 9.49 3.56 7.05
CA ARG A 114 9.12 2.24 7.52
C ARG A 114 8.36 1.49 6.43
N PHE A 115 8.49 0.16 6.43
CA PHE A 115 7.73 -0.74 5.55
C PHE A 115 6.72 -1.51 6.38
N ASP A 116 5.47 -1.46 6.01
CA ASP A 116 4.42 -2.22 6.68
C ASP A 116 3.70 -3.13 5.69
N VAL A 117 3.13 -4.20 6.21
CA VAL A 117 2.23 -5.07 5.46
C VAL A 117 0.84 -4.97 6.09
N VAL A 118 -0.16 -4.75 5.26
CA VAL A 118 -1.56 -4.84 5.66
C VAL A 118 -2.19 -6.00 4.92
N GLU A 119 -2.61 -7.00 5.66
CA GLU A 119 -3.32 -8.16 5.12
C GLU A 119 -4.82 -7.96 5.30
N VAL A 120 -5.54 -8.05 4.18
CA VAL A 120 -6.99 -7.92 4.13
C VAL A 120 -7.57 -9.30 3.82
N LEU A 121 -8.31 -9.87 4.77
CA LEU A 121 -8.85 -11.23 4.68
C LEU A 121 -10.35 -11.17 4.43
N GLY A 122 -10.76 -11.59 3.25
CA GLY A 122 -12.15 -11.61 2.85
C GLY A 122 -12.35 -11.33 1.37
N GLN A 123 -13.60 -11.12 1.02
CA GLN A 123 -14.05 -10.75 -0.33
C GLN A 123 -15.11 -9.66 -0.24
N PRO A 124 -15.30 -8.87 -1.30
CA PRO A 124 -16.28 -7.77 -1.30
C PRO A 124 -17.69 -8.20 -0.90
N GLU A 125 -18.10 -9.42 -1.25
CA GLU A 125 -19.45 -9.95 -1.02
C GLU A 125 -19.66 -10.47 0.41
N GLU A 126 -18.60 -10.67 1.18
CA GLU A 126 -18.65 -11.26 2.53
C GLU A 126 -18.82 -10.24 3.66
N GLY A 127 -18.98 -8.96 3.33
CA GLY A 127 -19.06 -7.88 4.32
C GLY A 127 -17.68 -7.40 4.76
N GLU A 128 -17.56 -7.01 6.04
CA GLU A 128 -16.33 -6.45 6.56
C GLU A 128 -15.20 -7.50 6.61
N PRO A 129 -14.01 -7.17 6.08
CA PRO A 129 -12.87 -8.07 6.14
C PRO A 129 -12.24 -8.11 7.54
N LEU A 130 -11.48 -9.16 7.79
CA LEU A 130 -10.50 -9.15 8.87
C LEU A 130 -9.23 -8.46 8.37
N ILE A 131 -8.65 -7.59 9.19
CA ILE A 131 -7.43 -6.87 8.80
C ILE A 131 -6.34 -7.14 9.82
N ARG A 132 -5.15 -7.47 9.31
CA ARG A 132 -3.95 -7.65 10.10
C ARG A 132 -2.88 -6.70 9.61
N HIS A 133 -2.42 -5.81 10.49
CA HIS A 133 -1.38 -4.84 10.20
C HIS A 133 -0.08 -5.26 10.88
N VAL A 134 0.95 -5.45 10.09
CA VAL A 134 2.28 -5.81 10.57
C VAL A 134 3.23 -4.65 10.30
N GLU A 135 3.67 -4.04 11.37
CA GLU A 135 4.70 -3.00 11.35
C GLU A 135 6.08 -3.68 11.25
N ASN A 136 6.93 -3.11 10.46
CA ASN A 136 8.25 -3.69 10.23
C ASN A 136 9.38 -2.69 10.48
#